data_72c91f6560f117e27a558c5a2148c10f
#
_entry.id   72c91f6560f117e27a558c5a2148c10f
#
_cell.length_a   1.000
_cell.length_b   1.000
_cell.length_c   1.000
_cell.angle_alpha   90.00
_cell.angle_beta   90.00
_cell.angle_gamma   90.00
#
_symmetry.space_group_name_H-M   'P 1'
#
loop_
_entity.id
_entity.type
_entity.pdbx_description
1 polymer ?
#
loop_
_entity_poly.entity_id
_entity_poly.type
_entity_poly.pdbx_seq_one_letter_code
_entity_poly.pdbx_strand_id
1 'polypeptide(L)'
;VAALGLADCLVGRSHECDYPPSVVSLPICTEPKFDPEGTSAEIHDRVTDLLQSALSVYRVKTEVLEQLQPTHILTQAQCEVCAVSLGEVEQAVDCLTHSQPQIISLQPNVLADLWTDIEQVAAALGVESQPVIDFLQQRVETCAQGSSLIADRPRVACIEWIEPLMAAGNWIPELVELAGGRSLFGEVGQHSPWLQWEALTIANPDLIILMPCGFDLTRTTQEARSLPTHPEWANLSAVKTGQVYVTDGNQYFNRPGTRLVDSLEILAEILHPDRFNFGYEGSGWRRVREFKDPA
;
A
#
# COMPACT_ATOMS: atom_id res chain seq x y z
N VAL A 1 0.45 -12.91 9.97
CA VAL A 1 0.10 -14.28 10.41
C VAL A 1 0.84 -15.32 9.56
N ALA A 2 0.70 -15.31 8.23
CA ALA A 2 1.35 -16.30 7.36
C ALA A 2 2.88 -16.30 7.48
N ALA A 3 3.52 -15.13 7.53
CA ALA A 3 4.97 -15.00 7.72
C ALA A 3 5.45 -15.58 9.07
N LEU A 4 4.58 -15.62 10.08
CA LEU A 4 4.84 -16.24 11.38
C LEU A 4 4.58 -17.77 11.38
N GLY A 5 4.34 -18.37 10.21
CA GLY A 5 4.10 -19.82 10.08
C GLY A 5 2.69 -20.27 10.46
N LEU A 6 1.75 -19.35 10.63
CA LEU A 6 0.38 -19.62 11.11
C LEU A 6 -0.67 -19.48 10.00
N ALA A 7 -0.32 -19.69 8.72
CA ALA A 7 -1.26 -19.57 7.60
C ALA A 7 -2.48 -20.50 7.77
N ASP A 8 -2.28 -21.71 8.29
CA ASP A 8 -3.34 -22.71 8.51
C ASP A 8 -4.28 -22.35 9.68
N CYS A 9 -3.93 -21.36 10.50
CA CYS A 9 -4.77 -20.86 11.58
C CYS A 9 -5.75 -19.79 11.12
N LEU A 10 -5.62 -19.30 9.88
CA LEU A 10 -6.52 -18.30 9.31
C LEU A 10 -7.86 -18.95 8.95
N VAL A 11 -8.96 -18.44 9.52
CA VAL A 11 -10.33 -18.93 9.28
C VAL A 11 -11.16 -17.99 8.41
N GLY A 12 -10.72 -16.74 8.26
CA GLY A 12 -11.39 -15.75 7.43
C GLY A 12 -10.43 -14.62 7.03
N ARG A 13 -10.86 -13.78 6.08
CA ARG A 13 -10.09 -12.66 5.55
C ARG A 13 -10.94 -11.42 5.27
N SER A 14 -10.33 -10.26 5.15
CA SER A 14 -11.00 -9.12 4.55
C SER A 14 -11.18 -9.32 3.03
N HIS A 15 -12.06 -8.54 2.40
CA HIS A 15 -12.23 -8.57 0.95
C HIS A 15 -10.95 -8.16 0.21
N GLU A 16 -10.13 -7.29 0.81
CA GLU A 16 -8.85 -6.83 0.27
C GLU A 16 -7.70 -7.83 0.46
N CYS A 17 -7.79 -8.75 1.43
CA CYS A 17 -6.70 -9.65 1.76
C CYS A 17 -6.60 -10.79 0.74
N ASP A 18 -5.52 -10.79 -0.07
CA ASP A 18 -5.27 -11.71 -1.18
C ASP A 18 -3.89 -12.39 -1.11
N TYR A 19 -3.14 -12.15 -0.04
CA TYR A 19 -1.78 -12.69 0.11
C TYR A 19 -1.57 -13.36 1.49
N PRO A 20 -0.86 -14.51 1.53
CA PRO A 20 -0.40 -15.30 0.38
C PRO A 20 -1.58 -15.88 -0.43
N PRO A 21 -1.38 -16.36 -1.68
CA PRO A 21 -2.49 -16.82 -2.54
C PRO A 21 -3.41 -17.88 -1.91
N SER A 22 -2.91 -18.64 -0.94
CA SER A 22 -3.69 -19.63 -0.19
C SER A 22 -4.87 -19.03 0.59
N VAL A 23 -4.80 -17.76 1.00
CA VAL A 23 -5.89 -17.13 1.78
C VAL A 23 -7.10 -16.77 0.94
N VAL A 24 -6.97 -16.72 -0.39
CA VAL A 24 -8.06 -16.30 -1.30
C VAL A 24 -9.28 -17.21 -1.20
N SER A 25 -9.09 -18.47 -0.83
CA SER A 25 -10.18 -19.46 -0.64
C SER A 25 -10.93 -19.30 0.70
N LEU A 26 -10.42 -18.49 1.63
CA LEU A 26 -11.05 -18.28 2.93
C LEU A 26 -12.32 -17.41 2.83
N PRO A 27 -13.29 -17.60 3.74
CA PRO A 27 -14.48 -16.77 3.84
C PRO A 27 -14.14 -15.28 3.96
N ILE A 28 -14.89 -14.45 3.23
CA ILE A 28 -14.71 -13.00 3.23
C ILE A 28 -15.57 -12.38 4.34
N CYS A 29 -14.92 -11.75 5.32
CA CYS A 29 -15.54 -11.19 6.53
C CYS A 29 -15.91 -9.70 6.42
N THR A 30 -15.53 -9.02 5.34
CA THR A 30 -15.79 -7.58 5.14
C THR A 30 -16.24 -7.31 3.72
N GLU A 31 -16.84 -6.13 3.48
CA GLU A 31 -17.16 -5.69 2.12
C GLU A 31 -17.19 -4.16 2.04
N PRO A 32 -16.97 -3.56 0.86
CA PRO A 32 -17.18 -2.14 0.65
C PRO A 32 -18.67 -1.79 0.67
N LYS A 33 -19.00 -0.58 1.10
CA LYS A 33 -20.37 -0.01 1.05
C LYS A 33 -20.62 0.76 -0.25
N PHE A 34 -19.63 0.77 -1.15
CA PHE A 34 -19.66 1.44 -2.46
C PHE A 34 -19.14 0.50 -3.54
N ASP A 35 -19.33 0.87 -4.82
CA ASP A 35 -18.74 0.15 -5.94
C ASP A 35 -17.25 0.56 -6.10
N PRO A 36 -16.27 -0.35 -5.91
CA PRO A 36 -14.85 -0.06 -6.03
C PRO A 36 -14.34 -0.04 -7.48
N GLU A 37 -15.19 -0.34 -8.46
CA GLU A 37 -14.83 -0.35 -9.86
C GLU A 37 -14.91 1.05 -10.47
N GLY A 38 -14.11 1.32 -11.51
CA GLY A 38 -14.08 2.59 -12.23
C GLY A 38 -12.73 3.30 -12.16
N THR A 39 -12.70 4.55 -12.60
CA THR A 39 -11.52 5.43 -12.55
C THR A 39 -11.27 5.95 -11.13
N SER A 40 -10.06 6.45 -10.88
CA SER A 40 -9.71 7.09 -9.60
C SER A 40 -10.66 8.25 -9.26
N ALA A 41 -11.07 9.06 -10.24
CA ALA A 41 -12.03 10.13 -10.06
C ALA A 41 -13.41 9.62 -9.62
N GLU A 42 -13.96 8.61 -10.32
CA GLU A 42 -15.27 8.03 -9.98
C GLU A 42 -15.30 7.40 -8.58
N ILE A 43 -14.21 6.73 -8.20
CA ILE A 43 -14.07 6.14 -6.86
C ILE A 43 -13.98 7.24 -5.81
N HIS A 44 -13.18 8.29 -6.06
CA HIS A 44 -13.05 9.44 -5.17
C HIS A 44 -14.41 10.09 -4.89
N ASP A 45 -15.20 10.33 -5.93
CA ASP A 45 -16.54 10.93 -5.80
C ASP A 45 -17.46 10.06 -4.95
N ARG A 46 -17.51 8.73 -5.21
CA ARG A 46 -18.35 7.79 -4.43
C ARG A 46 -17.94 7.72 -2.97
N VAL A 47 -16.64 7.68 -2.70
CA VAL A 47 -16.11 7.66 -1.32
C VAL A 47 -16.43 8.96 -0.61
N THR A 48 -16.24 10.11 -1.27
CA THR A 48 -16.54 11.43 -0.71
C THR A 48 -18.05 11.59 -0.40
N ASP A 49 -18.92 11.18 -1.31
CA ASP A 49 -20.36 11.20 -1.12
C ASP A 49 -20.79 10.29 0.05
N LEU A 50 -20.21 9.10 0.14
CA LEU A 50 -20.49 8.16 1.22
C LEU A 50 -20.07 8.74 2.59
N LEU A 51 -18.90 9.36 2.68
CA LEU A 51 -18.38 9.96 3.91
C LEU A 51 -19.19 11.16 4.41
N GLN A 52 -19.97 11.82 3.54
CA GLN A 52 -20.91 12.85 3.96
C GLN A 52 -22.08 12.28 4.80
N SER A 53 -22.41 11.01 4.63
CA SER A 53 -23.58 10.37 5.25
C SER A 53 -23.24 9.17 6.15
N ALA A 54 -22.02 8.64 6.09
CA ALA A 54 -21.58 7.47 6.84
C ALA A 54 -20.17 7.68 7.43
N LEU A 55 -19.94 7.08 8.62
CA LEU A 55 -18.65 7.16 9.32
C LEU A 55 -17.60 6.21 8.75
N SER A 56 -17.99 5.27 7.87
CA SER A 56 -17.08 4.28 7.29
C SER A 56 -17.55 3.85 5.92
N VAL A 57 -16.59 3.57 5.05
CA VAL A 57 -16.79 3.10 3.67
C VAL A 57 -16.86 1.59 3.54
N TYR A 58 -16.61 0.85 4.61
CA TYR A 58 -16.65 -0.62 4.67
C TYR A 58 -17.59 -1.11 5.75
N ARG A 59 -17.94 -2.39 5.74
CA ARG A 59 -18.67 -3.05 6.82
C ARG A 59 -18.11 -4.44 7.12
N VAL A 60 -18.30 -4.89 8.36
CA VAL A 60 -18.03 -6.25 8.82
C VAL A 60 -19.26 -7.13 8.61
N LYS A 61 -19.08 -8.33 8.09
CA LYS A 61 -20.12 -9.37 7.97
C LYS A 61 -20.21 -10.14 9.27
N THR A 62 -20.99 -9.64 10.23
CA THR A 62 -21.12 -10.23 11.58
C THR A 62 -21.60 -11.68 11.54
N GLU A 63 -22.47 -12.00 10.59
CA GLU A 63 -22.99 -13.36 10.38
C GLU A 63 -21.89 -14.36 9.96
N VAL A 64 -20.86 -13.89 9.23
CA VAL A 64 -19.70 -14.72 8.85
C VAL A 64 -18.80 -14.92 10.07
N LEU A 65 -18.53 -13.87 10.84
CA LEU A 65 -17.75 -13.98 12.08
C LEU A 65 -18.41 -14.93 13.09
N GLU A 66 -19.74 -14.87 13.23
CA GLU A 66 -20.50 -15.75 14.12
C GLU A 66 -20.36 -17.24 13.71
N GLN A 67 -20.32 -17.54 12.41
CA GLN A 67 -20.09 -18.90 11.90
C GLN A 67 -18.65 -19.38 12.09
N LEU A 68 -17.67 -18.48 11.91
CA LEU A 68 -16.25 -18.82 11.99
C LEU A 68 -15.73 -18.92 13.41
N GLN A 69 -16.37 -18.24 14.36
CA GLN A 69 -15.99 -18.21 15.79
C GLN A 69 -14.48 -17.95 15.99
N PRO A 70 -13.91 -16.88 15.42
CA PRO A 70 -12.49 -16.61 15.54
C PRO A 70 -12.09 -16.38 17.00
N THR A 71 -10.86 -16.75 17.36
CA THR A 71 -10.27 -16.42 18.66
C THR A 71 -9.60 -15.05 18.67
N HIS A 72 -9.16 -14.60 17.49
CA HIS A 72 -8.49 -13.32 17.29
C HIS A 72 -8.98 -12.66 16.01
N ILE A 73 -9.06 -11.32 16.04
CA ILE A 73 -9.32 -10.48 14.85
C ILE A 73 -8.19 -9.47 14.74
N LEU A 74 -7.44 -9.53 13.63
CA LEU A 74 -6.43 -8.53 13.30
C LEU A 74 -7.07 -7.45 12.43
N THR A 75 -6.94 -6.21 12.86
CA THR A 75 -7.44 -5.04 12.14
C THR A 75 -6.44 -3.90 12.19
N GLN A 76 -6.73 -2.82 11.50
CA GLN A 76 -5.91 -1.60 11.55
C GLN A 76 -6.76 -0.39 11.93
N ALA A 77 -6.14 0.60 12.56
CA ALA A 77 -6.75 1.90 12.87
C ALA A 77 -5.96 3.07 12.27
N GLN A 78 -5.07 2.79 11.32
CA GLN A 78 -4.21 3.79 10.68
C GLN A 78 -4.99 4.71 9.73
N CYS A 79 -5.98 4.17 8.99
CA CYS A 79 -6.76 4.93 8.03
C CYS A 79 -8.22 4.43 8.04
N GLU A 80 -9.16 5.32 8.32
CA GLU A 80 -10.60 4.97 8.36
C GLU A 80 -11.23 4.84 6.97
N VAL A 81 -10.55 5.31 5.94
CA VAL A 81 -11.02 5.25 4.54
C VAL A 81 -10.41 4.05 3.79
N CYS A 82 -9.25 3.56 4.23
CA CYS A 82 -8.51 2.50 3.54
C CYS A 82 -8.88 1.09 4.05
N ALA A 83 -9.53 0.99 5.21
CA ALA A 83 -9.93 -0.27 5.82
C ALA A 83 -11.19 -0.10 6.68
N VAL A 84 -11.72 -1.22 7.16
CA VAL A 84 -12.79 -1.22 8.16
C VAL A 84 -12.30 -0.50 9.42
N SER A 85 -13.09 0.45 9.94
CA SER A 85 -12.74 1.18 11.15
C SER A 85 -12.72 0.26 12.38
N LEU A 86 -11.87 0.57 13.37
CA LEU A 86 -11.81 -0.19 14.62
C LEU A 86 -13.18 -0.23 15.30
N GLY A 87 -13.91 0.89 15.33
CA GLY A 87 -15.24 0.96 15.94
C GLY A 87 -16.27 0.03 15.28
N GLU A 88 -16.21 -0.19 13.95
CA GLU A 88 -17.09 -1.17 13.30
C GLU A 88 -16.70 -2.61 13.64
N VAL A 89 -15.42 -2.91 13.83
CA VAL A 89 -14.96 -4.23 14.27
C VAL A 89 -15.44 -4.48 15.72
N GLU A 90 -15.29 -3.51 16.62
CA GLU A 90 -15.75 -3.60 18.00
C GLU A 90 -17.26 -3.82 18.08
N GLN A 91 -18.06 -3.04 17.33
CA GLN A 91 -19.51 -3.21 17.25
C GLN A 91 -19.90 -4.60 16.71
N ALA A 92 -19.19 -5.11 15.71
CA ALA A 92 -19.46 -6.45 15.18
C ALA A 92 -19.15 -7.53 16.22
N VAL A 93 -18.04 -7.39 16.98
CA VAL A 93 -17.67 -8.31 18.06
C VAL A 93 -18.69 -8.28 19.21
N ASP A 94 -19.19 -7.12 19.59
CA ASP A 94 -20.23 -6.97 20.63
C ASP A 94 -21.55 -7.68 20.26
N CYS A 95 -21.80 -7.88 18.96
CA CYS A 95 -22.98 -8.63 18.48
C CYS A 95 -22.76 -10.16 18.44
N LEU A 96 -21.54 -10.68 18.62
CA LEU A 96 -21.30 -12.11 18.62
C LEU A 96 -21.82 -12.78 19.89
N THR A 97 -22.48 -13.94 19.71
CA THR A 97 -23.09 -14.68 20.83
C THR A 97 -22.29 -15.92 21.22
N HIS A 98 -21.50 -16.49 20.32
CA HIS A 98 -20.78 -17.75 20.52
C HIS A 98 -19.28 -17.59 20.68
N SER A 99 -18.71 -16.42 20.40
CA SER A 99 -17.29 -16.15 20.56
C SER A 99 -17.04 -14.73 21.07
N GLN A 100 -15.91 -14.53 21.72
CA GLN A 100 -15.42 -13.19 22.09
C GLN A 100 -13.94 -13.10 21.69
N PRO A 101 -13.68 -12.80 20.40
CA PRO A 101 -12.33 -12.73 19.89
C PRO A 101 -11.53 -11.58 20.51
N GLN A 102 -10.25 -11.78 20.73
CA GLN A 102 -9.34 -10.68 21.03
C GLN A 102 -9.12 -9.84 19.78
N ILE A 103 -9.36 -8.55 19.86
CA ILE A 103 -9.07 -7.60 18.79
C ILE A 103 -7.62 -7.13 18.92
N ILE A 104 -6.85 -7.25 17.83
CA ILE A 104 -5.48 -6.75 17.69
C ILE A 104 -5.52 -5.64 16.65
N SER A 105 -5.42 -4.40 17.10
CA SER A 105 -5.44 -3.22 16.23
C SER A 105 -4.02 -2.73 15.98
N LEU A 106 -3.63 -2.60 14.72
CA LEU A 106 -2.32 -2.18 14.26
C LEU A 106 -2.39 -0.76 13.70
N GLN A 107 -1.33 0.04 13.90
CA GLN A 107 -1.26 1.43 13.45
C GLN A 107 0.11 1.81 12.89
N PRO A 108 0.64 1.10 11.90
CA PRO A 108 1.95 1.43 11.35
C PRO A 108 1.88 2.72 10.53
N ASN A 109 2.82 3.63 10.76
CA ASN A 109 3.00 4.86 9.99
C ASN A 109 4.40 4.96 9.37
N VAL A 110 5.37 4.25 9.94
CA VAL A 110 6.75 4.18 9.48
C VAL A 110 7.22 2.73 9.44
N LEU A 111 8.35 2.47 8.78
CA LEU A 111 8.89 1.11 8.68
C LEU A 111 9.19 0.47 10.06
N ALA A 112 9.60 1.27 11.04
CA ALA A 112 9.88 0.78 12.38
C ALA A 112 8.63 0.21 13.08
N ASP A 113 7.45 0.74 12.79
CA ASP A 113 6.19 0.26 13.37
C ASP A 113 5.86 -1.16 12.91
N LEU A 114 6.32 -1.55 11.70
CA LEU A 114 6.14 -2.91 11.18
C LEU A 114 6.76 -3.97 12.12
N TRP A 115 7.91 -3.67 12.72
CA TRP A 115 8.56 -4.60 13.67
C TRP A 115 7.72 -4.76 14.93
N THR A 116 7.22 -3.65 15.46
CA THR A 116 6.30 -3.63 16.61
C THR A 116 5.01 -4.39 16.33
N ASP A 117 4.42 -4.21 15.14
CA ASP A 117 3.22 -4.92 14.72
C ASP A 117 3.45 -6.43 14.61
N ILE A 118 4.60 -6.86 14.07
CA ILE A 118 4.96 -8.29 14.00
C ILE A 118 5.11 -8.86 15.41
N GLU A 119 5.78 -8.15 16.33
CA GLU A 119 5.93 -8.54 17.73
C GLU A 119 4.57 -8.65 18.43
N GLN A 120 3.69 -7.65 18.26
CA GLN A 120 2.35 -7.63 18.85
C GLN A 120 1.51 -8.84 18.38
N VAL A 121 1.49 -9.10 17.06
CA VAL A 121 0.76 -10.23 16.50
C VAL A 121 1.35 -11.56 16.97
N ALA A 122 2.68 -11.71 16.98
CA ALA A 122 3.35 -12.93 17.44
C ALA A 122 3.06 -13.22 18.92
N ALA A 123 3.15 -12.19 19.78
CA ALA A 123 2.86 -12.30 21.20
C ALA A 123 1.41 -12.73 21.47
N ALA A 124 0.44 -12.12 20.75
CA ALA A 124 -0.97 -12.49 20.89
C ALA A 124 -1.26 -13.93 20.43
N LEU A 125 -0.53 -14.41 19.41
CA LEU A 125 -0.70 -15.75 18.86
C LEU A 125 0.23 -16.80 19.50
N GLY A 126 1.09 -16.40 20.47
CA GLY A 126 1.96 -17.30 21.23
C GLY A 126 3.12 -17.89 20.42
N VAL A 127 3.68 -17.14 19.46
CA VAL A 127 4.81 -17.58 18.62
C VAL A 127 5.97 -16.57 18.67
N GLU A 128 7.15 -16.99 18.21
CA GLU A 128 8.33 -16.13 18.14
C GLU A 128 8.27 -15.21 16.90
N SER A 129 8.60 -13.93 17.08
CA SER A 129 8.66 -12.91 16.02
C SER A 129 10.06 -12.75 15.42
N GLN A 130 11.10 -12.95 16.23
CA GLN A 130 12.47 -12.57 15.94
C GLN A 130 13.02 -13.13 14.60
N PRO A 131 12.81 -14.41 14.25
CA PRO A 131 13.30 -14.94 12.97
C PRO A 131 12.73 -14.22 11.76
N VAL A 132 11.46 -13.78 11.82
CA VAL A 132 10.81 -13.03 10.75
C VAL A 132 11.37 -11.61 10.67
N ILE A 133 11.52 -10.96 11.83
CA ILE A 133 12.06 -9.60 11.92
C ILE A 133 13.49 -9.56 11.41
N ASP A 134 14.36 -10.47 11.86
CA ASP A 134 15.76 -10.54 11.45
C ASP A 134 15.89 -10.71 9.93
N PHE A 135 15.09 -11.60 9.34
CA PHE A 135 15.07 -11.82 7.90
C PHE A 135 14.67 -10.55 7.12
N LEU A 136 13.62 -9.85 7.56
CA LEU A 136 13.15 -8.64 6.92
C LEU A 136 14.14 -7.48 7.10
N GLN A 137 14.69 -7.30 8.29
CA GLN A 137 15.69 -6.27 8.58
C GLN A 137 16.96 -6.46 7.75
N GLN A 138 17.42 -7.69 7.58
CA GLN A 138 18.57 -7.99 6.72
C GLN A 138 18.35 -7.54 5.27
N ARG A 139 17.14 -7.72 4.73
CA ARG A 139 16.77 -7.24 3.38
C ARG A 139 16.79 -5.71 3.30
N VAL A 140 16.21 -5.04 4.32
CA VAL A 140 16.26 -3.57 4.43
C VAL A 140 17.70 -3.06 4.47
N GLU A 141 18.55 -3.66 5.30
CA GLU A 141 19.95 -3.31 5.40
C GLU A 141 20.70 -3.50 4.07
N THR A 142 20.39 -4.55 3.33
CA THR A 142 20.99 -4.82 2.01
C THR A 142 20.68 -3.68 1.03
N CYS A 143 19.43 -3.20 0.99
CA CYS A 143 19.04 -2.04 0.18
C CYS A 143 19.74 -0.77 0.67
N ALA A 144 19.69 -0.46 1.96
CA ALA A 144 20.24 0.75 2.54
C ALA A 144 21.77 0.84 2.37
N GLN A 145 22.49 -0.25 2.59
CA GLN A 145 23.95 -0.31 2.36
C GLN A 145 24.29 -0.13 0.88
N GLY A 146 23.52 -0.81 0.00
CA GLY A 146 23.69 -0.67 -1.44
C GLY A 146 23.50 0.77 -1.90
N SER A 147 22.46 1.43 -1.45
CA SER A 147 22.10 2.81 -1.83
C SER A 147 23.01 3.86 -1.20
N SER A 148 23.57 3.61 -0.01
CA SER A 148 24.46 4.56 0.69
C SER A 148 25.72 4.94 -0.10
N LEU A 149 26.12 4.10 -1.03
CA LEU A 149 27.30 4.32 -1.90
C LEU A 149 26.96 5.14 -3.16
N ILE A 150 25.71 5.54 -3.34
CA ILE A 150 25.22 6.28 -4.50
C ILE A 150 25.24 7.77 -4.18
N ALA A 151 26.06 8.51 -4.94
CA ALA A 151 26.23 9.95 -4.74
C ALA A 151 25.09 10.76 -5.37
N ASP A 152 24.58 10.32 -6.51
CA ASP A 152 23.49 10.98 -7.25
C ASP A 152 22.14 10.35 -6.84
N ARG A 153 21.37 11.09 -6.06
CA ARG A 153 20.08 10.68 -5.53
C ARG A 153 18.96 11.36 -6.30
N PRO A 154 18.25 10.63 -7.18
CA PRO A 154 17.20 11.23 -7.99
C PRO A 154 16.05 11.74 -7.13
N ARG A 155 15.41 12.83 -7.60
CA ARG A 155 14.24 13.44 -6.97
C ARG A 155 12.98 12.72 -7.44
N VAL A 156 12.25 12.11 -6.52
CA VAL A 156 11.16 11.17 -6.81
C VAL A 156 9.83 11.74 -6.37
N ALA A 157 8.85 11.74 -7.28
CA ALA A 157 7.45 11.96 -6.96
C ALA A 157 6.72 10.61 -6.95
N CYS A 158 6.32 10.13 -5.78
CA CYS A 158 5.44 8.98 -5.61
C CYS A 158 3.99 9.45 -5.56
N ILE A 159 3.15 8.95 -6.48
CA ILE A 159 1.74 9.34 -6.63
C ILE A 159 0.86 8.18 -6.20
N GLU A 160 0.15 8.37 -5.09
CA GLU A 160 -0.70 7.36 -4.47
C GLU A 160 -2.16 7.39 -4.95
N TRP A 161 -2.58 8.49 -5.58
CA TRP A 161 -3.88 8.62 -6.25
C TRP A 161 -3.75 9.55 -7.44
N ILE A 162 -4.46 9.26 -8.54
CA ILE A 162 -4.24 9.95 -9.81
C ILE A 162 -5.22 11.10 -10.01
N GLU A 163 -6.49 10.94 -9.66
CA GLU A 163 -7.49 12.00 -9.80
C GLU A 163 -8.46 12.02 -8.63
N PRO A 164 -8.43 13.08 -7.79
CA PRO A 164 -7.43 14.16 -7.77
C PRO A 164 -6.04 13.66 -7.36
N LEU A 165 -4.96 14.37 -7.72
CA LEU A 165 -3.60 13.95 -7.38
C LEU A 165 -3.39 13.90 -5.87
N MET A 166 -2.80 12.80 -5.40
CA MET A 166 -2.33 12.64 -4.02
C MET A 166 -0.92 12.04 -4.03
N ALA A 167 0.00 12.67 -3.32
CA ALA A 167 1.34 12.13 -3.12
C ALA A 167 1.34 11.06 -2.01
N ALA A 168 2.27 10.12 -2.09
CA ALA A 168 2.40 9.08 -1.08
C ALA A 168 3.03 9.61 0.21
N GLY A 169 2.46 9.23 1.34
CA GLY A 169 2.90 9.56 2.68
C GLY A 169 3.33 8.33 3.49
N ASN A 170 3.05 8.35 4.80
CA ASN A 170 3.33 7.28 5.75
C ASN A 170 4.78 6.78 5.65
N TRP A 171 5.00 5.52 5.33
CA TRP A 171 6.32 4.86 5.15
C TRP A 171 6.99 5.15 3.81
N ILE A 172 6.26 5.59 2.78
CA ILE A 172 6.82 5.72 1.42
C ILE A 172 8.00 6.70 1.33
N PRO A 173 7.96 7.90 1.94
CA PRO A 173 9.11 8.80 1.89
C PRO A 173 10.37 8.17 2.51
N GLU A 174 10.24 7.42 3.60
CA GLU A 174 11.34 6.69 4.24
C GLU A 174 11.89 5.60 3.31
N LEU A 175 11.01 4.80 2.66
CA LEU A 175 11.43 3.77 1.72
C LEU A 175 12.16 4.35 0.50
N VAL A 176 11.73 5.49 -0.03
CA VAL A 176 12.43 6.21 -1.12
C VAL A 176 13.84 6.62 -0.69
N GLU A 177 13.98 7.15 0.54
CA GLU A 177 15.30 7.54 1.07
C GLU A 177 16.22 6.33 1.27
N LEU A 178 15.69 5.23 1.82
CA LEU A 178 16.42 3.97 1.98
C LEU A 178 16.83 3.34 0.64
N ALA A 179 15.99 3.48 -0.38
CA ALA A 179 16.28 3.04 -1.74
C ALA A 179 17.30 3.93 -2.49
N GLY A 180 17.76 5.04 -1.88
CA GLY A 180 18.75 5.94 -2.49
C GLY A 180 18.15 7.03 -3.36
N GLY A 181 16.85 7.31 -3.24
CA GLY A 181 16.18 8.46 -3.83
C GLY A 181 16.12 9.67 -2.88
N ARG A 182 15.45 10.71 -3.32
CA ARG A 182 15.05 11.87 -2.54
C ARG A 182 13.55 12.07 -2.72
N SER A 183 12.77 11.76 -1.66
CA SER A 183 11.32 11.91 -1.71
C SER A 183 10.92 13.38 -1.84
N LEU A 184 9.89 13.62 -2.67
CA LEU A 184 9.24 14.91 -2.83
C LEU A 184 7.84 14.85 -2.20
N PHE A 185 7.23 15.82 -1.69
CA PHE A 185 5.83 15.99 -1.29
C PHE A 185 5.33 15.24 -0.04
N GLY A 186 5.73 14.02 0.22
CA GLY A 186 5.32 13.28 1.42
C GLY A 186 6.28 13.50 2.58
N GLU A 187 5.79 13.39 3.81
CA GLU A 187 6.58 13.41 5.04
C GLU A 187 6.49 12.04 5.73
N VAL A 188 7.62 11.58 6.26
CA VAL A 188 7.71 10.30 6.98
C VAL A 188 6.73 10.27 8.14
N GLY A 189 5.90 9.24 8.21
CA GLY A 189 4.93 9.03 9.28
C GLY A 189 3.68 9.94 9.20
N GLN A 190 3.55 10.78 8.19
CA GLN A 190 2.38 11.62 7.98
C GLN A 190 1.48 11.04 6.88
N HIS A 191 0.17 11.26 7.01
CA HIS A 191 -0.80 10.85 6.01
C HIS A 191 -0.48 11.46 4.64
N SER A 192 -0.83 10.74 3.58
CA SER A 192 -0.64 11.12 2.17
C SER A 192 -1.29 12.47 1.85
N PRO A 193 -0.54 13.49 1.41
CA PRO A 193 -1.07 14.81 1.15
C PRO A 193 -1.68 14.94 -0.25
N TRP A 194 -2.78 15.68 -0.37
CA TRP A 194 -3.29 16.11 -1.67
C TRP A 194 -2.24 16.97 -2.39
N LEU A 195 -2.07 16.73 -3.68
CA LEU A 195 -1.06 17.38 -4.51
C LEU A 195 -1.73 18.21 -5.61
N GLN A 196 -1.28 19.45 -5.77
CA GLN A 196 -1.69 20.32 -6.88
C GLN A 196 -0.72 20.16 -8.05
N TRP A 197 -1.23 20.23 -9.27
CA TRP A 197 -0.43 20.14 -10.49
C TRP A 197 0.68 21.19 -10.56
N GLU A 198 0.40 22.42 -10.08
CA GLU A 198 1.40 23.48 -9.99
C GLU A 198 2.59 23.10 -9.11
N ALA A 199 2.33 22.43 -7.98
CA ALA A 199 3.39 21.97 -7.09
C ALA A 199 4.26 20.89 -7.75
N LEU A 200 3.64 19.94 -8.46
CA LEU A 200 4.35 18.91 -9.23
C LEU A 200 5.20 19.54 -10.33
N THR A 201 4.67 20.55 -11.05
CA THR A 201 5.35 21.26 -12.13
C THR A 201 6.54 22.08 -11.60
N ILE A 202 6.37 22.80 -10.51
CA ILE A 202 7.44 23.59 -9.88
C ILE A 202 8.54 22.67 -9.36
N ALA A 203 8.18 21.58 -8.72
CA ALA A 203 9.12 20.60 -8.21
C ALA A 203 9.86 19.87 -9.34
N ASN A 204 9.22 19.64 -10.48
CA ASN A 204 9.79 19.03 -11.68
C ASN A 204 10.67 17.81 -11.35
N PRO A 205 10.11 16.68 -10.92
CA PRO A 205 10.83 15.49 -10.47
C PRO A 205 11.69 14.87 -11.57
N ASP A 206 12.73 14.14 -11.15
CA ASP A 206 13.56 13.33 -12.04
C ASP A 206 12.86 12.01 -12.39
N LEU A 207 12.09 11.45 -11.44
CA LEU A 207 11.25 10.25 -11.62
C LEU A 207 9.85 10.48 -11.08
N ILE A 208 8.86 9.85 -11.73
CA ILE A 208 7.49 9.73 -11.24
C ILE A 208 7.16 8.24 -11.10
N ILE A 209 6.68 7.84 -9.92
CA ILE A 209 6.25 6.48 -9.63
C ILE A 209 4.78 6.52 -9.26
N LEU A 210 3.94 5.86 -10.06
CA LEU A 210 2.50 5.77 -9.85
C LEU A 210 2.20 4.48 -9.07
N MET A 211 1.58 4.63 -7.91
CA MET A 211 1.28 3.53 -6.98
C MET A 211 -0.13 3.67 -6.38
N PRO A 212 -1.20 3.81 -7.22
CA PRO A 212 -2.54 4.06 -6.71
C PRO A 212 -3.02 2.92 -5.82
N CYS A 213 -3.60 3.31 -4.69
CA CYS A 213 -4.09 2.40 -3.66
C CYS A 213 -5.15 1.45 -4.23
N GLY A 214 -4.99 0.14 -4.02
CA GLY A 214 -5.91 -0.89 -4.48
C GLY A 214 -5.82 -1.24 -5.99
N PHE A 215 -4.96 -0.57 -6.77
CA PHE A 215 -4.82 -0.83 -8.19
C PHE A 215 -3.64 -1.78 -8.47
N ASP A 216 -3.92 -2.88 -9.15
CA ASP A 216 -2.88 -3.76 -9.68
C ASP A 216 -2.08 -3.09 -10.81
N LEU A 217 -1.02 -3.75 -11.27
CA LEU A 217 -0.15 -3.21 -12.31
C LEU A 217 -0.89 -2.91 -13.63
N THR A 218 -1.90 -3.71 -13.97
CA THR A 218 -2.70 -3.54 -15.19
C THR A 218 -3.61 -2.32 -15.07
N ARG A 219 -4.33 -2.22 -13.96
CA ARG A 219 -5.23 -1.09 -13.68
C ARG A 219 -4.46 0.22 -13.51
N THR A 220 -3.31 0.20 -12.80
CA THR A 220 -2.41 1.37 -12.72
C THR A 220 -1.95 1.83 -14.10
N THR A 221 -1.60 0.88 -14.99
CA THR A 221 -1.20 1.21 -16.37
C THR A 221 -2.35 1.83 -17.17
N GLN A 222 -3.57 1.35 -17.00
CA GLN A 222 -4.76 1.92 -17.66
C GLN A 222 -5.06 3.32 -17.16
N GLU A 223 -5.09 3.51 -15.86
CA GLU A 223 -5.37 4.79 -15.22
C GLU A 223 -4.34 5.86 -15.58
N ALA A 224 -3.05 5.49 -15.66
CA ALA A 224 -1.97 6.38 -16.06
C ALA A 224 -2.18 7.04 -17.43
N ARG A 225 -3.03 6.47 -18.31
CA ARG A 225 -3.35 7.03 -19.63
C ARG A 225 -4.13 8.35 -19.58
N SER A 226 -4.74 8.68 -18.46
CA SER A 226 -5.40 9.97 -18.26
C SER A 226 -4.40 11.13 -18.08
N LEU A 227 -3.20 10.85 -17.54
CA LEU A 227 -2.21 11.87 -17.21
C LEU A 227 -1.75 12.74 -18.40
N PRO A 228 -1.52 12.21 -19.63
CA PRO A 228 -1.17 13.02 -20.79
C PRO A 228 -2.22 14.05 -21.22
N THR A 229 -3.45 13.95 -20.75
CA THR A 229 -4.49 14.94 -21.02
C THR A 229 -4.26 16.25 -20.26
N HIS A 230 -3.47 16.20 -19.19
CA HIS A 230 -3.13 17.39 -18.41
C HIS A 230 -2.07 18.24 -19.15
N PRO A 231 -2.29 19.56 -19.34
CA PRO A 231 -1.41 20.42 -20.14
C PRO A 231 0.06 20.45 -19.65
N GLU A 232 0.26 20.35 -18.34
CA GLU A 232 1.59 20.43 -17.73
C GLU A 232 2.39 19.13 -17.82
N TRP A 233 1.73 17.99 -18.04
CA TRP A 233 2.34 16.65 -18.00
C TRP A 233 3.56 16.53 -18.94
N ALA A 234 3.39 16.89 -20.20
CA ALA A 234 4.45 16.78 -21.20
C ALA A 234 5.69 17.66 -20.93
N ASN A 235 5.57 18.64 -20.02
CA ASN A 235 6.65 19.55 -19.68
C ASN A 235 7.56 19.00 -18.57
N LEU A 236 7.11 18.02 -17.80
CA LEU A 236 7.87 17.40 -16.70
C LEU A 236 9.14 16.70 -17.18
N SER A 237 10.25 16.87 -16.45
CA SER A 237 11.53 16.24 -16.77
C SER A 237 11.42 14.73 -16.80
N ALA A 238 10.75 14.12 -15.81
CA ALA A 238 10.52 12.68 -15.76
C ALA A 238 9.81 12.16 -17.02
N VAL A 239 8.84 12.90 -17.55
CA VAL A 239 8.11 12.52 -18.77
C VAL A 239 9.00 12.63 -20.01
N LYS A 240 9.74 13.74 -20.15
CA LYS A 240 10.65 13.98 -21.29
C LYS A 240 11.76 12.94 -21.37
N THR A 241 12.26 12.47 -20.22
CA THR A 241 13.34 11.47 -20.14
C THR A 241 12.79 10.03 -20.08
N GLY A 242 11.45 9.87 -20.10
CA GLY A 242 10.78 8.56 -19.98
C GLY A 242 10.99 7.90 -18.63
N GLN A 243 11.16 8.67 -17.55
CA GLN A 243 11.35 8.17 -16.18
C GLN A 243 10.00 8.17 -15.43
N VAL A 244 9.00 7.56 -16.04
CA VAL A 244 7.68 7.34 -15.44
C VAL A 244 7.47 5.84 -15.28
N TYR A 245 7.07 5.44 -14.08
CA TYR A 245 6.90 4.05 -13.70
C TYR A 245 5.50 3.83 -13.12
N VAL A 246 4.94 2.67 -13.39
CA VAL A 246 3.70 2.17 -12.77
C VAL A 246 4.04 0.99 -11.89
N THR A 247 3.38 0.88 -10.77
CA THR A 247 3.56 -0.22 -9.83
C THR A 247 2.24 -0.93 -9.53
N ASP A 248 2.34 -2.10 -8.93
CA ASP A 248 1.21 -2.78 -8.32
C ASP A 248 0.98 -2.19 -6.91
N GLY A 249 0.13 -1.15 -6.84
CA GLY A 249 -0.23 -0.48 -5.59
C GLY A 249 -1.19 -1.32 -4.72
N ASN A 250 -1.79 -2.38 -5.28
CA ASN A 250 -2.62 -3.29 -4.53
C ASN A 250 -1.80 -4.28 -3.70
N GLN A 251 -0.77 -4.89 -4.30
CA GLN A 251 0.05 -5.88 -3.60
C GLN A 251 1.12 -5.24 -2.71
N TYR A 252 1.67 -4.11 -3.14
CA TYR A 252 2.79 -3.42 -2.49
C TYR A 252 2.37 -2.00 -2.10
N PHE A 253 3.28 -1.24 -1.52
CA PHE A 253 3.21 0.20 -1.22
C PHE A 253 2.10 0.62 -0.25
N ASN A 254 0.85 0.27 -0.50
CA ASN A 254 -0.32 0.78 0.23
C ASN A 254 -0.87 -0.20 1.28
N ARG A 255 -0.19 -1.33 1.52
CA ARG A 255 -0.57 -2.30 2.55
C ARG A 255 0.53 -2.44 3.59
N PRO A 256 0.32 -1.95 4.81
CA PRO A 256 1.31 -2.07 5.88
C PRO A 256 1.46 -3.53 6.34
N GLY A 257 2.54 -4.15 5.96
CA GLY A 257 2.84 -5.52 6.30
C GLY A 257 4.25 -5.92 5.84
N THR A 258 4.59 -7.19 5.93
CA THR A 258 5.93 -7.71 5.59
C THR A 258 6.39 -7.35 4.18
N ARG A 259 5.44 -7.13 3.25
CA ARG A 259 5.72 -6.72 1.86
C ARG A 259 6.14 -5.24 1.70
N LEU A 260 6.20 -4.44 2.76
CA LEU A 260 6.86 -3.13 2.70
C LEU A 260 8.36 -3.27 2.39
N VAL A 261 8.96 -4.40 2.75
CA VAL A 261 10.35 -4.70 2.37
C VAL A 261 10.45 -5.00 0.87
N ASP A 262 9.45 -5.69 0.30
CA ASP A 262 9.35 -5.88 -1.17
C ASP A 262 9.19 -4.52 -1.87
N SER A 263 8.39 -3.62 -1.30
CA SER A 263 8.22 -2.24 -1.82
C SER A 263 9.53 -1.46 -1.83
N LEU A 264 10.36 -1.60 -0.79
CA LEU A 264 11.70 -1.01 -0.74
C LEU A 264 12.60 -1.57 -1.85
N GLU A 265 12.60 -2.89 -2.06
CA GLU A 265 13.37 -3.55 -3.12
C GLU A 265 12.91 -3.11 -4.52
N ILE A 266 11.59 -2.96 -4.73
CA ILE A 266 11.03 -2.42 -5.99
C ILE A 266 11.52 -0.99 -6.22
N LEU A 267 11.49 -0.12 -5.20
CA LEU A 267 12.01 1.23 -5.31
C LEU A 267 13.50 1.23 -5.65
N ALA A 268 14.30 0.38 -5.01
CA ALA A 268 15.73 0.26 -5.30
C ALA A 268 15.99 -0.16 -6.75
N GLU A 269 15.23 -1.13 -7.29
CA GLU A 269 15.32 -1.54 -8.72
C GLU A 269 14.97 -0.39 -9.66
N ILE A 270 13.89 0.36 -9.37
CA ILE A 270 13.44 1.49 -10.20
C ILE A 270 14.49 2.61 -10.20
N LEU A 271 14.99 2.97 -9.03
CA LEU A 271 15.88 4.11 -8.86
C LEU A 271 17.30 3.81 -9.37
N HIS A 272 17.77 2.59 -9.21
CA HIS A 272 19.16 2.20 -9.49
C HIS A 272 19.24 0.81 -10.17
N PRO A 273 18.70 0.66 -11.40
CA PRO A 273 18.59 -0.63 -12.08
C PRO A 273 19.94 -1.29 -12.39
N ASP A 274 21.02 -0.49 -12.48
CA ASP A 274 22.37 -1.02 -12.68
C ASP A 274 22.97 -1.63 -11.40
N ARG A 275 22.34 -1.41 -10.25
CA ARG A 275 22.84 -1.84 -8.95
C ARG A 275 21.97 -2.88 -8.28
N PHE A 276 20.66 -2.78 -8.45
CA PHE A 276 19.68 -3.65 -7.84
C PHE A 276 18.88 -4.40 -8.90
N ASN A 277 18.72 -5.70 -8.68
CA ASN A 277 17.87 -6.58 -9.49
C ASN A 277 17.31 -7.68 -8.59
N PHE A 278 16.14 -7.44 -8.02
CA PHE A 278 15.41 -8.39 -7.17
C PHE A 278 14.38 -9.20 -7.97
N GLY A 279 14.10 -8.81 -9.21
CA GLY A 279 13.22 -9.53 -10.13
C GLY A 279 11.77 -9.11 -10.12
N TYR A 280 11.46 -7.89 -9.68
CA TYR A 280 10.09 -7.36 -9.67
C TYR A 280 9.65 -6.71 -10.97
N GLU A 281 10.56 -6.47 -11.94
CA GLU A 281 10.17 -5.90 -13.22
C GLU A 281 9.16 -6.82 -13.93
N GLY A 282 8.05 -6.24 -14.37
CA GLY A 282 6.97 -6.96 -15.07
C GLY A 282 5.89 -7.52 -14.13
N SER A 283 6.17 -7.74 -12.85
CA SER A 283 5.21 -8.22 -11.84
C SER A 283 4.87 -7.15 -10.80
N GLY A 284 5.85 -6.48 -10.22
CA GLY A 284 5.66 -5.44 -9.21
C GLY A 284 5.68 -4.03 -9.80
N TRP A 285 6.40 -3.83 -10.90
CA TRP A 285 6.53 -2.54 -11.57
C TRP A 285 6.82 -2.67 -13.07
N ARG A 286 6.53 -1.59 -13.82
CA ARG A 286 6.89 -1.42 -15.24
C ARG A 286 7.26 0.02 -15.53
N ARG A 287 8.19 0.24 -16.45
CA ARG A 287 8.44 1.55 -17.02
C ARG A 287 7.40 1.87 -18.10
N VAL A 288 6.78 3.03 -18.01
CA VAL A 288 5.84 3.50 -19.04
C VAL A 288 6.66 3.98 -20.25
N ARG A 289 6.55 3.27 -21.37
CA ARG A 289 7.28 3.62 -22.61
C ARG A 289 6.45 4.52 -23.52
N GLU A 290 5.14 4.30 -23.55
CA GLU A 290 4.18 5.10 -24.33
C GLU A 290 2.83 5.10 -23.61
N PHE A 291 2.18 6.26 -23.58
CA PHE A 291 0.81 6.43 -23.06
C PHE A 291 -0.26 6.21 -24.16
N LYS A 292 0.07 5.50 -25.25
CA LYS A 292 -0.85 5.18 -26.36
C LYS A 292 -1.51 3.83 -26.14
N ASP A 293 -2.75 3.73 -26.65
CA ASP A 293 -3.42 2.43 -26.72
C ASP A 293 -2.58 1.44 -27.54
N PRO A 294 -2.46 0.18 -27.12
CA PRO A 294 -1.99 -0.87 -28.00
C PRO A 294 -2.98 -0.93 -29.18
N ALA A 295 -2.43 -0.82 -30.39
CA ALA A 295 -3.19 -0.88 -31.64
C ALA A 295 -3.89 -2.22 -31.81
#